data_83e6ae359fb96485ac9c271449446136
#
_entry.id   83e6ae359fb96485ac9c271449446136
#
_cell.length_a   1.000
_cell.length_b   1.000
_cell.length_c   1.000
_cell.angle_alpha   90.00
_cell.angle_beta   90.00
_cell.angle_gamma   90.00
#
_symmetry.space_group_name_H-M   'P 1'
#
loop_
_entity.id
_entity.type
_entity.pdbx_description
1 polymer ?
#
loop_
_entity_poly.entity_id
_entity_poly.type
_entity_poly.pdbx_seq_one_letter_code
_entity_poly.pdbx_strand_id
1 'polypeptide(L)'
;MDIKVYEEQVYRIKLGKNPLTESAFQKLIIKHLVNDDGYQCRKSSSYDPVYAMDVDLLFGFFERTQANQMEHLHALYNGGSRATILAKIRNAIAGRGLIDCIWHGVQFDAGIELSLVYPRPSADFDRKATALFDENVLSVMEEVYHKEGERIDLVIFLNGLAIFTIELKCESSGTGWDYRDAIRQYKFERDCKTPLLMSKVGALAHFAMDLHEVWACAALKGADSKFLPFNKGVREEGASHETRAGNPVVSDGIATSYMWEYVLTKDVVFSLIYDFVYYARDRKTNKKKDEKPIFPRFQQLRAVTRVAEDIMMAPGLTVRSRLSMTVRSP
;
A
#
# COMPACT_ATOMS: atom_id res chain seq x y z
N MET A 1 8.47 -11.48 19.33
CA MET A 1 7.69 -11.43 20.59
C MET A 1 7.08 -12.80 20.79
N ASP A 2 7.05 -13.34 22.02
CA ASP A 2 6.47 -14.66 22.30
C ASP A 2 4.95 -14.60 22.07
N ILE A 3 4.40 -15.60 21.41
CA ILE A 3 2.95 -15.71 21.11
C ILE A 3 2.11 -15.60 22.40
N LYS A 4 2.56 -16.20 23.50
CA LYS A 4 1.88 -16.11 24.79
C LYS A 4 1.80 -14.67 25.34
N VAL A 5 2.86 -13.89 25.17
CA VAL A 5 2.90 -12.48 25.61
C VAL A 5 1.94 -11.62 24.78
N TYR A 6 1.82 -11.93 23.48
CA TYR A 6 0.87 -11.26 22.60
C TYR A 6 -0.60 -11.59 22.96
N GLU A 7 -0.92 -12.87 23.11
CA GLU A 7 -2.27 -13.32 23.51
C GLU A 7 -2.68 -12.72 24.85
N GLU A 8 -1.75 -12.64 25.79
CA GLU A 8 -1.98 -12.02 27.11
C GLU A 8 -2.20 -10.50 26.98
N GLN A 9 -1.47 -9.81 26.10
CA GLN A 9 -1.67 -8.38 25.84
C GLN A 9 -3.02 -8.11 25.17
N VAL A 10 -3.41 -8.87 24.14
CA VAL A 10 -4.73 -8.76 23.50
C VAL A 10 -5.86 -9.05 24.51
N TYR A 11 -5.69 -10.07 25.35
CA TYR A 11 -6.64 -10.39 26.40
C TYR A 11 -6.79 -9.26 27.43
N ARG A 12 -5.67 -8.63 27.81
CA ARG A 12 -5.67 -7.49 28.75
C ARG A 12 -6.29 -6.23 28.15
N ILE A 13 -6.12 -5.99 26.85
CA ILE A 13 -6.79 -4.92 26.10
C ILE A 13 -8.30 -5.13 26.12
N LYS A 14 -8.76 -6.34 25.81
CA LYS A 14 -10.19 -6.73 25.87
C LYS A 14 -10.81 -6.54 27.25
N LEU A 15 -10.02 -6.67 28.31
CA LEU A 15 -10.46 -6.45 29.68
C LEU A 15 -10.28 -5.03 30.20
N GLY A 16 -9.77 -4.09 29.38
CA GLY A 16 -9.49 -2.71 29.80
C GLY A 16 -8.39 -2.58 30.87
N LYS A 17 -7.59 -3.62 31.07
CA LYS A 17 -6.61 -3.70 32.18
C LYS A 17 -5.22 -3.16 31.86
N ASN A 18 -4.87 -2.96 30.58
CA ASN A 18 -3.62 -2.29 30.18
C ASN A 18 -3.83 -1.49 28.91
N PRO A 19 -3.36 -0.23 28.86
CA PRO A 19 -3.37 0.54 27.63
C PRO A 19 -2.43 -0.10 26.57
N LEU A 20 -2.89 -0.15 25.33
CA LEU A 20 -2.07 -0.57 24.20
C LEU A 20 -1.03 0.53 23.93
N THR A 21 0.25 0.17 23.88
CA THR A 21 1.29 1.11 23.45
C THR A 21 1.36 1.19 21.94
N GLU A 22 1.88 2.30 21.39
CA GLU A 22 2.10 2.46 19.94
C GLU A 22 2.94 1.30 19.37
N SER A 23 4.02 0.92 20.07
CA SER A 23 4.85 -0.23 19.67
C SER A 23 4.09 -1.57 19.69
N ALA A 24 3.18 -1.78 20.65
CA ALA A 24 2.36 -2.98 20.70
C ALA A 24 1.31 -2.99 19.58
N PHE A 25 0.74 -1.83 19.26
CA PHE A 25 -0.18 -1.65 18.14
C PHE A 25 0.50 -1.95 16.79
N GLN A 26 1.70 -1.41 16.58
CA GLN A 26 2.53 -1.69 15.42
C GLN A 26 2.82 -3.20 15.25
N LYS A 27 3.22 -3.87 16.33
CA LYS A 27 3.49 -5.32 16.31
C LYS A 27 2.25 -6.16 16.07
N LEU A 28 1.08 -5.72 16.54
CA LEU A 28 -0.19 -6.37 16.27
C LEU A 28 -0.49 -6.37 14.77
N ILE A 29 -0.35 -5.22 14.11
CA ILE A 29 -0.54 -5.11 12.66
C ILE A 29 0.44 -6.01 11.91
N ILE A 30 1.75 -5.92 12.20
CA ILE A 30 2.78 -6.73 11.55
C ILE A 30 2.48 -8.23 11.70
N LYS A 31 2.11 -8.65 12.91
CA LYS A 31 1.82 -10.06 13.18
C LYS A 31 0.67 -10.58 12.34
N HIS A 32 -0.42 -9.84 12.22
CA HIS A 32 -1.54 -10.21 11.36
C HIS A 32 -1.11 -10.32 9.89
N LEU A 33 -0.48 -9.27 9.36
CA LEU A 33 -0.01 -9.26 7.97
C LEU A 33 0.90 -10.45 7.64
N VAL A 34 1.78 -10.84 8.57
CA VAL A 34 2.70 -11.97 8.36
C VAL A 34 2.02 -13.32 8.50
N ASN A 35 1.19 -13.51 9.52
CA ASN A 35 0.64 -14.82 9.84
C ASN A 35 -0.61 -15.16 9.02
N ASP A 36 -1.44 -14.16 8.73
CA ASP A 36 -2.75 -14.35 8.12
C ASP A 36 -2.77 -13.97 6.63
N ASP A 37 -1.98 -12.95 6.23
CA ASP A 37 -1.95 -12.43 4.85
C ASP A 37 -0.66 -12.79 4.07
N GLY A 38 0.26 -13.53 4.68
CA GLY A 38 1.47 -14.04 4.02
C GLY A 38 2.51 -12.96 3.68
N TYR A 39 2.49 -11.82 4.35
CA TYR A 39 3.52 -10.79 4.19
C TYR A 39 4.89 -11.28 4.69
N GLN A 40 5.94 -10.86 4.03
CA GLN A 40 7.29 -11.00 4.56
C GLN A 40 7.60 -9.83 5.51
N CYS A 41 7.95 -10.13 6.76
CA CYS A 41 8.53 -9.13 7.66
C CYS A 41 9.99 -8.89 7.28
N ARG A 42 10.33 -7.68 6.87
CA ARG A 42 11.67 -7.30 6.44
C ARG A 42 12.29 -6.32 7.43
N LYS A 43 13.61 -6.38 7.59
CA LYS A 43 14.34 -5.43 8.45
C LYS A 43 14.41 -4.06 7.76
N SER A 44 14.26 -2.97 8.52
CA SER A 44 14.43 -1.61 8.01
C SER A 44 15.81 -1.35 7.38
N SER A 45 16.83 -2.10 7.79
CA SER A 45 18.17 -2.07 7.17
C SER A 45 18.22 -2.58 5.72
N SER A 46 17.18 -3.26 5.24
CA SER A 46 17.07 -3.68 3.83
C SER A 46 16.49 -2.57 2.93
N TYR A 47 16.00 -1.49 3.53
CA TYR A 47 15.48 -0.34 2.79
C TYR A 47 16.62 0.55 2.27
N ASP A 48 16.57 0.88 0.98
CA ASP A 48 17.49 1.84 0.36
C ASP A 48 16.79 3.20 0.21
N PRO A 49 17.22 4.25 0.93
CA PRO A 49 16.57 5.56 0.91
C PRO A 49 16.78 6.33 -0.41
N VAL A 50 17.81 5.97 -1.20
CA VAL A 50 18.07 6.60 -2.51
C VAL A 50 17.04 6.17 -3.55
N TYR A 51 16.64 4.89 -3.49
CA TYR A 51 15.69 4.30 -4.43
C TYR A 51 14.27 4.22 -3.88
N ALA A 52 14.09 4.37 -2.57
CA ALA A 52 12.83 4.09 -1.84
C ALA A 52 12.34 2.65 -2.03
N MET A 53 13.26 1.68 -1.97
CA MET A 53 13.01 0.27 -2.30
C MET A 53 13.71 -0.68 -1.32
N ASP A 54 13.18 -1.89 -1.19
CA ASP A 54 13.93 -3.06 -0.78
C ASP A 54 14.56 -3.66 -2.05
N VAL A 55 15.81 -3.27 -2.32
CA VAL A 55 16.52 -3.63 -3.56
C VAL A 55 16.73 -5.13 -3.67
N ASP A 56 17.02 -5.81 -2.58
CA ASP A 56 17.26 -7.26 -2.60
C ASP A 56 15.97 -8.04 -2.91
N LEU A 57 14.84 -7.59 -2.35
CA LEU A 57 13.54 -8.20 -2.65
C LEU A 57 13.15 -7.99 -4.12
N LEU A 58 13.41 -6.80 -4.67
CA LEU A 58 13.14 -6.49 -6.08
C LEU A 58 13.97 -7.36 -7.04
N PHE A 59 15.26 -7.48 -6.78
CA PHE A 59 16.12 -8.33 -7.62
C PHE A 59 15.77 -9.80 -7.49
N GLY A 60 15.50 -10.29 -6.28
CA GLY A 60 15.01 -11.65 -6.07
C GLY A 60 13.70 -11.95 -6.81
N PHE A 61 12.80 -10.96 -6.93
CA PHE A 61 11.60 -11.08 -7.77
C PHE A 61 11.96 -11.21 -9.25
N PHE A 62 12.85 -10.37 -9.78
CA PHE A 62 13.28 -10.46 -11.18
C PHE A 62 13.97 -11.79 -11.49
N GLU A 63 14.87 -12.24 -10.62
CA GLU A 63 15.60 -13.51 -10.79
C GLU A 63 14.66 -14.72 -10.83
N ARG A 64 13.61 -14.73 -9.99
CA ARG A 64 12.63 -15.83 -10.01
C ARG A 64 11.68 -15.79 -11.20
N THR A 65 11.30 -14.61 -11.66
CA THR A 65 10.22 -14.47 -12.65
C THR A 65 10.68 -14.11 -14.06
N GLN A 66 11.90 -13.56 -14.20
CA GLN A 66 12.42 -12.99 -15.46
C GLN A 66 13.91 -13.31 -15.64
N ALA A 67 14.30 -14.53 -15.29
CA ALA A 67 15.71 -14.97 -15.30
C ALA A 67 16.40 -14.73 -16.65
N ASN A 68 15.75 -15.00 -17.77
CA ASN A 68 16.32 -14.80 -19.11
C ASN A 68 16.60 -13.32 -19.40
N GLN A 69 15.66 -12.41 -19.03
CA GLN A 69 15.85 -10.98 -19.17
C GLN A 69 17.01 -10.49 -18.30
N MET A 70 17.09 -11.00 -17.07
CA MET A 70 18.17 -10.67 -16.14
C MET A 70 19.53 -11.13 -16.68
N GLU A 71 19.62 -12.34 -17.24
CA GLU A 71 20.84 -12.84 -17.86
C GLU A 71 21.31 -11.93 -19.01
N HIS A 72 20.39 -11.54 -19.89
CA HIS A 72 20.69 -10.61 -20.99
C HIS A 72 21.14 -9.22 -20.48
N LEU A 73 20.49 -8.69 -19.43
CA LEU A 73 20.89 -7.41 -18.83
C LEU A 73 22.26 -7.51 -18.14
N HIS A 74 22.56 -8.63 -17.48
CA HIS A 74 23.88 -8.87 -16.90
C HIS A 74 24.98 -8.94 -17.96
N ALA A 75 24.72 -9.61 -19.09
CA ALA A 75 25.63 -9.65 -20.21
C ALA A 75 25.83 -8.26 -20.85
N LEU A 76 24.73 -7.49 -21.01
CA LEU A 76 24.76 -6.17 -21.64
C LEU A 76 25.53 -5.13 -20.82
N TYR A 77 25.36 -5.14 -19.50
CA TYR A 77 25.93 -4.11 -18.61
C TYR A 77 27.20 -4.56 -17.87
N ASN A 78 27.69 -5.76 -18.16
CA ASN A 78 28.87 -6.33 -17.52
C ASN A 78 28.79 -6.26 -15.97
N GLY A 79 29.90 -6.05 -15.26
CA GLY A 79 29.93 -6.00 -13.79
C GLY A 79 29.15 -4.86 -13.11
N GLY A 80 28.60 -3.90 -13.86
CA GLY A 80 27.79 -2.77 -13.36
C GLY A 80 26.27 -2.95 -13.48
N SER A 81 25.78 -4.14 -13.82
CA SER A 81 24.40 -4.40 -14.18
C SER A 81 23.40 -3.98 -13.09
N ARG A 82 23.60 -4.33 -11.83
CA ARG A 82 22.68 -4.01 -10.72
C ARG A 82 22.48 -2.50 -10.55
N ALA A 83 23.55 -1.72 -10.51
CA ALA A 83 23.48 -0.27 -10.39
C ALA A 83 22.81 0.39 -11.61
N THR A 84 23.12 -0.12 -12.82
CA THR A 84 22.53 0.39 -14.07
C THR A 84 21.03 0.08 -14.13
N ILE A 85 20.61 -1.13 -13.77
CA ILE A 85 19.19 -1.52 -13.70
C ILE A 85 18.44 -0.62 -12.73
N LEU A 86 18.94 -0.42 -11.52
CA LEU A 86 18.34 0.46 -10.51
C LEU A 86 18.23 1.90 -11.00
N ALA A 87 19.29 2.44 -11.60
CA ALA A 87 19.27 3.79 -12.13
C ALA A 87 18.21 3.96 -13.23
N LYS A 88 18.05 2.97 -14.13
CA LYS A 88 17.01 3.00 -15.16
C LYS A 88 15.60 2.89 -14.58
N ILE A 89 15.37 2.01 -13.60
CA ILE A 89 14.08 1.91 -12.90
C ILE A 89 13.74 3.25 -12.23
N ARG A 90 14.69 3.82 -11.48
CA ARG A 90 14.52 5.13 -10.84
C ARG A 90 14.18 6.23 -11.84
N ASN A 91 14.89 6.29 -12.97
CA ASN A 91 14.64 7.28 -14.01
C ASN A 91 13.28 7.08 -14.69
N ALA A 92 12.86 5.84 -14.90
CA ALA A 92 11.53 5.53 -15.41
C ALA A 92 10.44 5.99 -14.44
N ILE A 93 10.59 5.69 -13.15
CA ILE A 93 9.65 6.13 -12.10
C ILE A 93 9.62 7.66 -12.00
N ALA A 94 10.76 8.33 -12.04
CA ALA A 94 10.83 9.80 -12.01
C ALA A 94 10.13 10.44 -13.24
N GLY A 95 10.22 9.81 -14.41
CA GLY A 95 9.63 10.32 -15.64
C GLY A 95 8.16 10.01 -15.83
N ARG A 96 7.73 8.79 -15.49
CA ARG A 96 6.38 8.27 -15.73
C ARG A 96 5.52 8.17 -14.48
N GLY A 97 6.15 8.01 -13.33
CA GLY A 97 5.50 7.72 -12.03
C GLY A 97 5.52 6.23 -11.70
N LEU A 98 5.50 5.93 -10.39
CA LEU A 98 5.55 4.55 -9.88
C LEU A 98 4.38 3.71 -10.42
N ILE A 99 3.15 4.24 -10.39
CA ILE A 99 1.96 3.49 -10.82
C ILE A 99 2.02 3.11 -12.31
N ASP A 100 2.51 4.01 -13.16
CA ASP A 100 2.70 3.72 -14.59
C ASP A 100 3.76 2.64 -14.80
N CYS A 101 4.85 2.66 -14.05
CA CYS A 101 5.88 1.63 -14.11
C CYS A 101 5.41 0.28 -13.56
N ILE A 102 4.51 0.27 -12.57
CA ILE A 102 3.85 -0.96 -12.09
C ILE A 102 2.98 -1.56 -13.19
N TRP A 103 2.21 -0.74 -13.90
CA TRP A 103 1.29 -1.23 -14.94
C TRP A 103 1.98 -1.68 -16.22
N HIS A 104 3.04 -0.99 -16.63
CA HIS A 104 3.63 -1.15 -17.96
C HIS A 104 5.11 -1.59 -17.95
N GLY A 105 5.63 -1.96 -16.76
CA GLY A 105 7.04 -2.35 -16.65
C GLY A 105 8.03 -1.23 -16.98
N VAL A 106 9.29 -1.59 -17.08
CA VAL A 106 10.39 -0.70 -17.42
C VAL A 106 11.16 -1.24 -18.63
N GLN A 107 11.34 -0.40 -19.63
CA GLN A 107 12.13 -0.69 -20.81
C GLN A 107 13.61 -0.42 -20.58
N PHE A 108 14.44 -1.35 -21.03
CA PHE A 108 15.90 -1.28 -20.98
C PHE A 108 16.48 -1.24 -22.40
N ASP A 109 17.81 -1.16 -22.48
CA ASP A 109 18.51 -1.22 -23.76
C ASP A 109 18.28 -2.55 -24.45
N ALA A 110 18.53 -2.61 -25.74
CA ALA A 110 18.31 -3.78 -26.61
C ALA A 110 16.85 -4.29 -26.61
N GLY A 111 15.87 -3.45 -26.23
CA GLY A 111 14.46 -3.83 -26.21
C GLY A 111 14.05 -4.78 -25.09
N ILE A 112 14.89 -4.95 -24.08
CA ILE A 112 14.57 -5.78 -22.92
C ILE A 112 13.58 -5.02 -22.03
N GLU A 113 12.55 -5.72 -21.53
CA GLU A 113 11.57 -5.19 -20.62
C GLU A 113 11.54 -6.00 -19.32
N LEU A 114 11.45 -5.31 -18.18
CA LEU A 114 11.17 -5.93 -16.89
C LEU A 114 9.81 -5.48 -16.36
N SER A 115 8.96 -6.44 -16.01
CA SER A 115 7.74 -6.22 -15.26
C SER A 115 8.08 -6.03 -13.79
N LEU A 116 7.61 -4.94 -13.18
CA LEU A 116 7.81 -4.69 -11.75
C LEU A 116 6.80 -5.46 -10.89
N VAL A 117 5.61 -5.73 -11.44
CA VAL A 117 4.50 -6.42 -10.78
C VAL A 117 3.72 -7.19 -11.84
N TYR A 118 3.23 -8.37 -11.52
CA TYR A 118 2.30 -9.10 -12.36
C TYR A 118 0.86 -8.87 -11.89
N PRO A 119 -0.04 -8.40 -12.77
CA PRO A 119 -1.44 -8.17 -12.42
C PRO A 119 -2.17 -9.47 -12.13
N ARG A 120 -3.31 -9.37 -11.44
CA ARG A 120 -4.23 -10.50 -11.29
C ARG A 120 -4.68 -10.98 -12.69
N PRO A 121 -4.68 -12.29 -12.94
CA PRO A 121 -5.16 -12.82 -14.22
C PRO A 121 -6.64 -12.50 -14.40
N SER A 122 -7.02 -12.12 -15.62
CA SER A 122 -8.40 -11.84 -15.98
C SER A 122 -9.26 -13.09 -16.12
N ALA A 123 -8.66 -14.28 -16.08
CA ALA A 123 -9.35 -15.56 -16.21
C ALA A 123 -8.63 -16.63 -15.38
N ASP A 124 -9.38 -17.37 -14.60
CA ASP A 124 -8.88 -18.40 -13.67
C ASP A 124 -8.19 -19.59 -14.37
N PHE A 125 -8.45 -19.77 -15.67
CA PHE A 125 -7.83 -20.84 -16.46
C PHE A 125 -6.46 -20.47 -17.03
N ASP A 126 -6.02 -19.22 -16.95
CA ASP A 126 -4.67 -18.82 -17.35
C ASP A 126 -3.66 -19.17 -16.25
N ARG A 127 -3.26 -20.44 -16.23
CA ARG A 127 -2.32 -20.98 -15.24
C ARG A 127 -0.98 -20.25 -15.22
N LYS A 128 -0.51 -19.75 -16.38
CA LYS A 128 0.77 -19.03 -16.46
C LYS A 128 0.66 -17.67 -15.81
N ALA A 129 -0.39 -16.92 -16.12
CA ALA A 129 -0.64 -15.61 -15.50
C ALA A 129 -0.88 -15.75 -13.98
N THR A 130 -1.62 -16.81 -13.55
CA THR A 130 -1.83 -17.11 -12.13
C THR A 130 -0.50 -17.39 -11.43
N ALA A 131 0.35 -18.25 -11.97
CA ALA A 131 1.65 -18.56 -11.40
C ALA A 131 2.54 -17.30 -11.26
N LEU A 132 2.54 -16.42 -12.28
CA LEU A 132 3.27 -15.16 -12.20
C LEU A 132 2.68 -14.19 -11.18
N PHE A 133 1.35 -14.11 -11.07
CA PHE A 133 0.68 -13.32 -10.04
C PHE A 133 1.04 -13.80 -8.63
N ASP A 134 1.12 -15.11 -8.42
CA ASP A 134 1.45 -15.70 -7.11
C ASP A 134 2.89 -15.39 -6.68
N GLU A 135 3.81 -15.17 -7.63
CA GLU A 135 5.19 -14.76 -7.35
C GLU A 135 5.32 -13.33 -6.79
N ASN A 136 4.26 -12.51 -6.87
CA ASN A 136 4.29 -11.19 -6.23
C ASN A 136 4.36 -11.33 -4.70
N VAL A 137 5.29 -10.60 -4.11
CA VAL A 137 5.57 -10.61 -2.68
C VAL A 137 5.16 -9.29 -2.06
N LEU A 138 4.25 -9.35 -1.09
CA LEU A 138 3.98 -8.25 -0.18
C LEU A 138 4.91 -8.36 1.02
N SER A 139 5.45 -7.23 1.45
CA SER A 139 6.29 -7.18 2.66
C SER A 139 6.03 -5.92 3.48
N VAL A 140 6.37 -5.99 4.76
CA VAL A 140 6.25 -4.90 5.72
C VAL A 140 7.57 -4.67 6.43
N MET A 141 7.93 -3.40 6.59
CA MET A 141 9.04 -2.96 7.42
C MET A 141 8.54 -2.00 8.48
N GLU A 142 9.07 -2.17 9.70
CA GLU A 142 8.86 -1.22 10.80
C GLU A 142 10.02 -0.23 10.90
N GLU A 143 9.74 0.98 11.41
CA GLU A 143 10.75 1.98 11.75
C GLU A 143 11.68 2.32 10.57
N VAL A 144 11.12 2.65 9.41
CA VAL A 144 11.88 2.88 8.18
C VAL A 144 12.45 4.29 8.15
N TYR A 145 13.78 4.40 8.25
CA TYR A 145 14.48 5.68 8.10
C TYR A 145 14.55 6.09 6.63
N HIS A 146 13.72 7.04 6.22
CA HIS A 146 13.73 7.58 4.87
C HIS A 146 14.67 8.79 4.69
N LYS A 147 15.09 9.35 5.82
CA LYS A 147 16.08 10.42 5.96
C LYS A 147 16.70 10.34 7.36
N GLU A 148 17.89 10.91 7.53
CA GLU A 148 18.53 10.99 8.84
C GLU A 148 17.62 11.72 9.84
N GLY A 149 17.36 11.07 10.98
CA GLY A 149 16.47 11.58 12.04
C GLY A 149 14.97 11.49 11.73
N GLU A 150 14.55 11.06 10.52
CA GLU A 150 13.15 10.92 10.15
C GLU A 150 12.82 9.46 9.80
N ARG A 151 11.86 8.87 10.48
CA ARG A 151 11.41 7.49 10.26
C ARG A 151 9.90 7.42 10.13
N ILE A 152 9.43 6.44 9.38
CA ILE A 152 8.01 6.08 9.24
C ILE A 152 7.78 4.79 10.02
N ASP A 153 6.68 4.74 10.79
CA ASP A 153 6.38 3.61 11.68
C ASP A 153 6.23 2.30 10.91
N LEU A 154 5.44 2.29 9.82
CA LEU A 154 5.27 1.12 8.93
C LEU A 154 5.33 1.53 7.47
N VAL A 155 6.05 0.75 6.67
CA VAL A 155 6.03 0.85 5.21
C VAL A 155 5.67 -0.50 4.59
N ILE A 156 4.71 -0.48 3.68
CA ILE A 156 4.25 -1.64 2.91
C ILE A 156 4.92 -1.63 1.55
N PHE A 157 5.46 -2.77 1.16
CA PHE A 157 6.13 -2.96 -0.12
C PHE A 157 5.45 -4.05 -0.95
N LEU A 158 5.51 -3.88 -2.27
CA LEU A 158 5.16 -4.89 -3.26
C LEU A 158 6.38 -5.15 -4.14
N ASN A 159 6.91 -6.38 -4.13
CA ASN A 159 8.15 -6.76 -4.81
C ASN A 159 9.34 -5.83 -4.52
N GLY A 160 9.41 -5.29 -3.30
CA GLY A 160 10.43 -4.33 -2.90
C GLY A 160 10.12 -2.86 -3.24
N LEU A 161 9.04 -2.54 -3.95
CA LEU A 161 8.58 -1.18 -4.22
C LEU A 161 7.72 -0.68 -3.07
N ALA A 162 8.05 0.47 -2.47
CA ALA A 162 7.26 1.06 -1.41
C ALA A 162 5.91 1.54 -1.98
N ILE A 163 4.79 0.99 -1.47
CA ILE A 163 3.44 1.31 -1.97
C ILE A 163 2.60 2.11 -0.97
N PHE A 164 2.73 1.86 0.33
CA PHE A 164 2.02 2.61 1.36
C PHE A 164 2.93 2.92 2.53
N THR A 165 2.70 4.06 3.18
CA THR A 165 3.32 4.44 4.46
C THR A 165 2.23 4.64 5.50
N ILE A 166 2.52 4.30 6.76
CA ILE A 166 1.57 4.42 7.87
C ILE A 166 2.30 5.02 9.06
N GLU A 167 1.79 6.13 9.59
CA GLU A 167 2.15 6.70 10.89
C GLU A 167 1.08 6.31 11.90
N LEU A 168 1.49 5.77 13.02
CA LEU A 168 0.63 5.23 14.07
C LEU A 168 0.61 6.14 15.28
N LYS A 169 -0.55 6.24 15.93
CA LYS A 169 -0.68 6.82 17.26
C LYS A 169 -1.56 5.95 18.14
N CYS A 170 -1.36 6.06 19.44
CA CYS A 170 -2.11 5.28 20.41
C CYS A 170 -2.43 6.12 21.64
N GLU A 171 -3.68 6.58 21.75
CA GLU A 171 -4.14 7.40 22.88
C GLU A 171 -3.94 6.73 24.25
N SER A 172 -4.00 5.40 24.26
CA SER A 172 -3.88 4.63 25.49
C SER A 172 -2.46 4.64 26.10
N SER A 173 -1.47 5.21 25.41
CA SER A 173 -0.11 5.36 25.92
C SER A 173 0.02 6.44 27.01
N GLY A 174 -1.08 7.13 27.37
CA GLY A 174 -1.10 8.21 28.35
C GLY A 174 -0.59 9.56 27.83
N THR A 175 -0.26 9.66 26.55
CA THR A 175 0.19 10.89 25.89
C THR A 175 -0.95 11.72 25.33
N GLY A 176 -2.15 11.13 25.15
CA GLY A 176 -3.29 11.75 24.49
C GLY A 176 -3.12 11.95 22.99
N TRP A 177 -2.11 11.32 22.38
CA TRP A 177 -1.83 11.46 20.95
C TRP A 177 -2.74 10.57 20.11
N ASP A 178 -3.29 11.15 19.05
CA ASP A 178 -4.22 10.50 18.13
C ASP A 178 -3.78 10.66 16.65
N TYR A 179 -4.64 10.26 15.72
CA TYR A 179 -4.39 10.39 14.29
C TYR A 179 -4.04 11.82 13.83
N ARG A 180 -4.47 12.87 14.59
CA ARG A 180 -4.15 14.27 14.24
C ARG A 180 -2.67 14.55 14.43
N ASP A 181 -2.04 13.89 15.40
CA ASP A 181 -0.59 13.98 15.61
C ASP A 181 0.17 13.24 14.52
N ALA A 182 -0.32 12.09 14.05
CA ALA A 182 0.24 11.41 12.89
C ALA A 182 0.12 12.27 11.61
N ILE A 183 -1.02 12.94 11.40
CA ILE A 183 -1.17 13.93 10.32
C ILE A 183 -0.19 15.08 10.48
N ARG A 184 0.00 15.60 11.70
CA ARG A 184 0.95 16.68 12.00
C ARG A 184 2.37 16.25 11.68
N GLN A 185 2.77 15.02 12.00
CA GLN A 185 4.08 14.46 11.66
C GLN A 185 4.30 14.49 10.15
N TYR A 186 3.38 13.96 9.34
CA TYR A 186 3.50 14.01 7.87
C TYR A 186 3.59 15.43 7.31
N LYS A 187 2.88 16.40 7.91
CA LYS A 187 2.84 17.77 7.42
C LYS A 187 4.07 18.60 7.76
N PHE A 188 4.64 18.39 8.94
CA PHE A 188 5.60 19.31 9.51
C PHE A 188 6.91 18.66 9.95
N GLU A 189 6.95 17.34 10.11
CA GLU A 189 8.11 16.63 10.65
C GLU A 189 8.68 15.60 9.65
N ARG A 190 8.05 15.40 8.52
CA ARG A 190 8.52 14.51 7.45
C ARG A 190 8.82 15.30 6.19
N ASP A 191 10.02 15.11 5.66
CA ASP A 191 10.42 15.75 4.40
C ASP A 191 9.74 15.07 3.20
N CYS A 192 8.65 15.65 2.72
CA CYS A 192 7.89 15.13 1.59
C CYS A 192 8.64 15.14 0.24
N LYS A 193 9.89 15.63 0.21
CA LYS A 193 10.77 15.61 -0.98
C LYS A 193 11.69 14.40 -1.03
N THR A 194 11.71 13.58 0.04
CA THR A 194 12.46 12.32 0.01
C THR A 194 11.85 11.33 -0.97
N PRO A 195 12.61 10.43 -1.58
CA PRO A 195 12.11 9.48 -2.57
C PRO A 195 10.89 8.67 -2.09
N LEU A 196 10.84 8.28 -0.81
CA LEU A 196 9.71 7.53 -0.22
C LEU A 196 8.40 8.31 -0.23
N LEU A 197 8.46 9.61 0.09
CA LEU A 197 7.28 10.45 0.33
C LEU A 197 6.92 11.36 -0.86
N MET A 198 7.81 11.41 -1.86
CA MET A 198 7.61 12.25 -3.03
C MET A 198 6.46 11.73 -3.90
N SER A 199 5.47 12.58 -4.13
CA SER A 199 4.33 12.24 -4.98
C SER A 199 4.76 11.75 -6.36
N LYS A 200 4.11 10.71 -6.88
CA LYS A 200 4.38 9.98 -8.13
C LYS A 200 5.62 9.08 -8.11
N VAL A 201 6.60 9.35 -7.26
CA VAL A 201 7.88 8.63 -7.22
C VAL A 201 7.88 7.58 -6.10
N GLY A 202 7.47 7.98 -4.92
CA GLY A 202 7.40 7.15 -3.73
C GLY A 202 6.04 6.47 -3.54
N ALA A 203 5.68 6.24 -2.30
CA ALA A 203 4.47 5.53 -1.93
C ALA A 203 3.20 6.17 -2.53
N LEU A 204 2.24 5.31 -2.89
CA LEU A 204 1.00 5.70 -3.58
C LEU A 204 -0.01 6.36 -2.64
N ALA A 205 0.07 6.04 -1.33
CA ALA A 205 -0.74 6.65 -0.29
C ALA A 205 -0.03 6.63 1.06
N HIS A 206 -0.42 7.58 1.91
CA HIS A 206 0.12 7.81 3.25
C HIS A 206 -1.04 7.78 4.24
N PHE A 207 -0.98 6.91 5.24
CA PHE A 207 -2.03 6.74 6.23
C PHE A 207 -1.58 7.27 7.59
N ALA A 208 -2.43 8.07 8.21
CA ALA A 208 -2.35 8.48 9.61
C ALA A 208 -3.43 7.71 10.37
N MET A 209 -3.06 6.91 11.36
CA MET A 209 -3.97 5.96 11.99
C MET A 209 -3.76 5.91 13.50
N ASP A 210 -4.87 5.81 14.22
CA ASP A 210 -4.92 5.44 15.63
C ASP A 210 -5.85 4.22 15.83
N LEU A 211 -6.26 3.95 17.06
CA LEU A 211 -7.17 2.84 17.38
C LEU A 211 -8.59 3.05 16.85
N HIS A 212 -8.97 4.29 16.54
CA HIS A 212 -10.34 4.70 16.26
C HIS A 212 -10.56 5.18 14.84
N GLU A 213 -9.58 5.89 14.24
CA GLU A 213 -9.73 6.52 12.94
C GLU A 213 -8.51 6.30 12.03
N VAL A 214 -8.79 6.30 10.72
CA VAL A 214 -7.78 6.26 9.64
C VAL A 214 -8.01 7.44 8.71
N TRP A 215 -6.94 8.13 8.37
CA TRP A 215 -6.92 9.22 7.40
C TRP A 215 -5.87 8.94 6.33
N ALA A 216 -6.23 9.15 5.07
CA ALA A 216 -5.37 8.87 3.93
C ALA A 216 -5.03 10.15 3.14
N CYS A 217 -3.80 10.21 2.65
CA CYS A 217 -3.31 11.25 1.77
C CYS A 217 -2.64 10.63 0.54
N ALA A 218 -3.10 10.98 -0.66
CA ALA A 218 -2.52 10.48 -1.92
C ALA A 218 -1.26 11.23 -2.35
N ALA A 219 -1.01 12.44 -1.82
CA ALA A 219 0.17 13.24 -2.15
C ALA A 219 0.52 14.17 -1.01
N LEU A 220 1.68 13.97 -0.42
CA LEU A 220 2.22 14.88 0.57
C LEU A 220 2.73 16.17 -0.08
N LYS A 221 2.46 17.30 0.58
CA LYS A 221 2.85 18.67 0.17
C LYS A 221 3.25 19.51 1.38
N GLY A 222 3.88 18.89 2.37
CA GLY A 222 4.15 19.53 3.65
C GLY A 222 2.85 19.99 4.31
N ALA A 223 2.79 21.22 4.78
CA ALA A 223 1.61 21.83 5.43
C ALA A 223 0.33 21.75 4.58
N ASP A 224 0.46 21.80 3.24
CA ASP A 224 -0.68 21.75 2.31
C ASP A 224 -1.18 20.34 2.00
N SER A 225 -0.63 19.33 2.64
CA SER A 225 -1.07 17.93 2.49
C SER A 225 -2.55 17.78 2.89
N LYS A 226 -3.33 17.10 2.04
CA LYS A 226 -4.77 16.91 2.26
C LYS A 226 -5.03 15.48 2.69
N PHE A 227 -5.24 15.28 3.97
CA PHE A 227 -5.72 14.02 4.53
C PHE A 227 -7.23 13.97 4.48
N LEU A 228 -7.77 12.87 4.02
CA LEU A 228 -9.20 12.60 3.95
C LEU A 228 -9.53 11.38 4.82
N PRO A 229 -10.70 11.37 5.49
CA PRO A 229 -11.10 10.21 6.28
C PRO A 229 -11.21 8.97 5.40
N PHE A 230 -10.60 7.87 5.89
CA PHE A 230 -10.62 6.56 5.26
C PHE A 230 -11.35 5.55 6.15
N ASN A 231 -12.42 6.00 6.82
CA ASN A 231 -13.21 5.27 7.81
C ASN A 231 -14.39 4.53 7.18
N LYS A 232 -14.87 3.48 7.86
CA LYS A 232 -16.02 2.67 7.43
C LYS A 232 -17.31 3.47 7.31
N GLY A 233 -17.45 4.56 8.08
CA GLY A 233 -18.72 5.23 8.34
C GLY A 233 -19.50 4.54 9.47
N VAL A 234 -20.34 5.31 10.16
CA VAL A 234 -21.23 4.80 11.21
C VAL A 234 -22.65 4.79 10.69
N ARG A 235 -23.30 3.63 10.79
CA ARG A 235 -24.70 3.45 10.44
C ARG A 235 -25.56 3.48 11.70
N GLU A 236 -26.46 4.45 11.78
CA GLU A 236 -27.44 4.51 12.86
C GLU A 236 -28.52 3.45 12.70
N GLU A 237 -29.14 3.06 13.83
CA GLU A 237 -30.22 2.07 13.81
C GLU A 237 -31.37 2.53 12.93
N GLY A 238 -31.85 1.64 12.03
CA GLY A 238 -32.89 1.94 11.07
C GLY A 238 -32.47 2.68 9.80
N ALA A 239 -31.22 3.17 9.71
CA ALA A 239 -30.74 3.81 8.50
C ALA A 239 -30.40 2.79 7.39
N SER A 240 -30.62 3.13 6.12
CA SER A 240 -30.26 2.32 4.96
C SER A 240 -28.79 2.48 4.53
N HIS A 241 -28.11 3.54 5.00
CA HIS A 241 -26.74 3.90 4.67
C HIS A 241 -26.01 4.50 5.90
N GLU A 242 -24.71 4.72 5.78
CA GLU A 242 -23.91 5.36 6.81
C GLU A 242 -24.34 6.83 6.98
N THR A 243 -24.66 7.22 8.22
CA THR A 243 -25.19 8.55 8.57
C THR A 243 -24.13 9.48 9.16
N ARG A 244 -23.02 8.92 9.69
CA ARG A 244 -21.93 9.68 10.28
C ARG A 244 -20.56 9.21 9.79
N ALA A 245 -19.59 10.12 9.77
CA ALA A 245 -18.18 9.81 9.56
C ALA A 245 -17.59 9.05 10.77
N GLY A 246 -16.39 8.47 10.62
CA GLY A 246 -15.71 7.71 11.66
C GLY A 246 -15.91 6.20 11.48
N ASN A 247 -15.53 5.45 12.50
CA ASN A 247 -15.71 4.00 12.56
C ASN A 247 -16.72 3.62 13.63
N PRO A 248 -17.45 2.49 13.46
CA PRO A 248 -18.32 1.98 14.52
C PRO A 248 -17.53 1.70 15.78
N VAL A 249 -18.14 1.99 16.92
CA VAL A 249 -17.57 1.61 18.22
C VAL A 249 -17.58 0.09 18.32
N VAL A 250 -16.43 -0.51 18.61
CA VAL A 250 -16.27 -1.95 18.87
C VAL A 250 -15.96 -2.14 20.36
N SER A 251 -16.78 -2.96 21.02
CA SER A 251 -16.75 -3.12 22.48
C SER A 251 -15.48 -3.78 23.00
N ASP A 252 -14.81 -4.56 22.17
CA ASP A 252 -13.69 -5.43 22.55
C ASP A 252 -12.53 -5.42 21.55
N GLY A 253 -12.54 -4.48 20.59
CA GLY A 253 -11.58 -4.44 19.53
C GLY A 253 -11.08 -3.05 19.18
N ILE A 254 -10.24 -3.01 18.18
CA ILE A 254 -9.67 -1.82 17.59
C ILE A 254 -10.51 -1.45 16.37
N ALA A 255 -11.15 -0.28 16.39
CA ALA A 255 -12.08 0.13 15.32
C ALA A 255 -11.42 0.23 13.93
N THR A 256 -10.10 0.33 13.89
CA THR A 256 -9.28 0.41 12.67
C THR A 256 -8.73 -0.94 12.21
N SER A 257 -9.12 -2.07 12.83
CA SER A 257 -8.65 -3.41 12.47
C SER A 257 -8.86 -3.78 10.99
N TYR A 258 -9.90 -3.23 10.35
CA TYR A 258 -10.18 -3.44 8.92
C TYR A 258 -9.01 -3.03 8.00
N MET A 259 -8.07 -2.20 8.48
CA MET A 259 -6.90 -1.84 7.67
C MET A 259 -6.05 -3.06 7.37
N TRP A 260 -5.75 -3.89 8.36
CA TRP A 260 -4.96 -5.10 8.14
C TRP A 260 -5.82 -6.34 7.85
N GLU A 261 -7.05 -6.41 8.37
CA GLU A 261 -7.96 -7.54 8.11
C GLU A 261 -8.58 -7.52 6.71
N TYR A 262 -8.59 -6.33 6.03
CA TYR A 262 -9.22 -6.19 4.73
C TYR A 262 -8.41 -5.34 3.75
N VAL A 263 -8.07 -4.07 4.08
CA VAL A 263 -7.47 -3.12 3.11
C VAL A 263 -6.09 -3.57 2.65
N LEU A 264 -5.29 -4.14 3.54
CA LEU A 264 -3.94 -4.60 3.26
C LEU A 264 -3.87 -6.07 2.83
N THR A 265 -4.98 -6.78 2.66
CA THR A 265 -4.96 -8.11 2.03
C THR A 265 -4.44 -8.03 0.60
N LYS A 266 -3.77 -9.09 0.11
CA LYS A 266 -3.18 -9.11 -1.25
C LYS A 266 -4.19 -8.69 -2.31
N ASP A 267 -5.40 -9.22 -2.23
CA ASP A 267 -6.47 -8.97 -3.19
C ASP A 267 -6.89 -7.50 -3.25
N VAL A 268 -7.07 -6.88 -2.09
CA VAL A 268 -7.50 -5.47 -2.03
C VAL A 268 -6.35 -4.53 -2.39
N VAL A 269 -5.11 -4.84 -2.02
CA VAL A 269 -3.93 -4.08 -2.45
C VAL A 269 -3.81 -4.05 -3.97
N PHE A 270 -3.99 -5.20 -4.63
CA PHE A 270 -3.96 -5.25 -6.09
C PHE A 270 -5.14 -4.51 -6.72
N SER A 271 -6.34 -4.60 -6.15
CA SER A 271 -7.48 -3.81 -6.60
C SER A 271 -7.22 -2.31 -6.44
N LEU A 272 -6.67 -1.88 -5.30
CA LEU A 272 -6.27 -0.47 -5.11
C LEU A 272 -5.32 0.00 -6.21
N ILE A 273 -4.31 -0.79 -6.56
CA ILE A 273 -3.27 -0.43 -7.54
C ILE A 273 -3.82 -0.41 -8.97
N TYR A 274 -4.66 -1.38 -9.35
CA TYR A 274 -5.08 -1.55 -10.74
C TYR A 274 -6.44 -0.92 -11.06
N ASP A 275 -7.34 -0.77 -10.07
CA ASP A 275 -8.71 -0.31 -10.31
C ASP A 275 -8.96 1.12 -9.81
N PHE A 276 -8.21 1.59 -8.79
CA PHE A 276 -8.53 2.84 -8.12
C PHE A 276 -7.45 3.92 -8.19
N VAL A 277 -6.18 3.55 -8.12
CA VAL A 277 -5.09 4.54 -8.07
C VAL A 277 -4.71 4.96 -9.48
N TYR A 278 -4.79 6.26 -9.77
CA TYR A 278 -4.38 6.81 -11.06
C TYR A 278 -4.01 8.30 -10.91
N TYR A 279 -3.37 8.86 -11.93
CA TYR A 279 -3.08 10.29 -11.99
C TYR A 279 -4.10 11.00 -12.88
N ALA A 280 -5.00 11.78 -12.25
CA ALA A 280 -5.99 12.58 -12.96
C ALA A 280 -5.36 13.86 -13.50
N ARG A 281 -5.53 14.14 -14.79
CA ARG A 281 -5.15 15.42 -15.39
C ARG A 281 -6.14 16.51 -15.01
N ASP A 282 -5.63 17.70 -14.76
CA ASP A 282 -6.49 18.87 -14.59
C ASP A 282 -7.19 19.18 -15.92
N ARG A 283 -8.54 19.15 -15.90
CA ARG A 283 -9.37 19.37 -17.10
C ARG A 283 -9.14 20.75 -17.74
N LYS A 284 -8.67 21.76 -16.97
CA LYS A 284 -8.43 23.11 -17.48
C LYS A 284 -7.10 23.25 -18.18
N THR A 285 -6.05 22.61 -17.64
CA THR A 285 -4.70 22.75 -18.18
C THR A 285 -4.32 21.61 -19.10
N ASN A 286 -4.88 20.42 -18.90
CA ASN A 286 -4.55 19.16 -19.59
C ASN A 286 -3.03 18.86 -19.64
N LYS A 287 -2.25 19.45 -18.72
CA LYS A 287 -0.79 19.31 -18.69
C LYS A 287 -0.39 18.17 -17.74
N LYS A 288 0.53 17.32 -18.18
CA LYS A 288 1.07 16.20 -17.36
C LYS A 288 1.65 16.68 -16.02
N LYS A 289 2.22 17.90 -15.97
CA LYS A 289 2.76 18.47 -14.72
C LYS A 289 1.71 18.78 -13.65
N ASP A 290 0.45 18.94 -14.05
CA ASP A 290 -0.67 19.30 -13.18
C ASP A 290 -1.50 18.06 -12.77
N GLU A 291 -1.02 16.85 -13.09
CA GLU A 291 -1.67 15.60 -12.69
C GLU A 291 -1.68 15.43 -11.17
N LYS A 292 -2.82 15.02 -10.65
CA LYS A 292 -3.03 14.75 -9.22
C LYS A 292 -3.26 13.28 -9.00
N PRO A 293 -2.56 12.66 -8.05
CA PRO A 293 -2.86 11.28 -7.68
C PRO A 293 -4.25 11.21 -7.05
N ILE A 294 -5.01 10.22 -7.48
CA ILE A 294 -6.31 9.89 -6.93
C ILE A 294 -6.15 8.60 -6.14
N PHE A 295 -6.69 8.61 -4.93
CA PHE A 295 -6.81 7.46 -4.05
C PHE A 295 -8.27 7.36 -3.57
N PRO A 296 -8.89 6.18 -3.53
CA PRO A 296 -10.30 6.04 -3.18
C PRO A 296 -10.54 6.36 -1.70
N ARG A 297 -11.77 6.73 -1.37
CA ARG A 297 -12.27 6.66 0.01
C ARG A 297 -12.65 5.21 0.33
N PHE A 298 -12.66 4.86 1.61
CA PHE A 298 -13.01 3.51 2.03
C PHE A 298 -14.36 3.05 1.51
N GLN A 299 -15.37 3.93 1.51
CA GLN A 299 -16.71 3.61 1.00
C GLN A 299 -16.70 3.30 -0.51
N GLN A 300 -15.87 4.00 -1.28
CA GLN A 300 -15.72 3.75 -2.72
C GLN A 300 -15.06 2.39 -2.97
N LEU A 301 -13.98 2.09 -2.25
CA LEU A 301 -13.32 0.79 -2.28
C LEU A 301 -14.31 -0.33 -1.94
N ARG A 302 -15.00 -0.22 -0.81
CA ARG A 302 -15.95 -1.23 -0.34
C ARG A 302 -17.12 -1.43 -1.29
N ALA A 303 -17.67 -0.35 -1.88
CA ALA A 303 -18.77 -0.44 -2.82
C ALA A 303 -18.39 -1.22 -4.08
N VAL A 304 -17.22 -0.93 -4.67
CA VAL A 304 -16.77 -1.60 -5.90
C VAL A 304 -16.40 -3.05 -5.62
N THR A 305 -15.71 -3.36 -4.53
CA THR A 305 -15.37 -4.75 -4.19
C THR A 305 -16.62 -5.59 -3.93
N ARG A 306 -17.63 -5.08 -3.23
CA ARG A 306 -18.91 -5.78 -3.03
C ARG A 306 -19.63 -6.04 -4.35
N VAL A 307 -19.75 -5.04 -5.22
CA VAL A 307 -20.38 -5.22 -6.53
C VAL A 307 -19.62 -6.27 -7.35
N ALA A 308 -18.30 -6.27 -7.31
CA ALA A 308 -17.49 -7.29 -7.98
C ALA A 308 -17.74 -8.69 -7.41
N GLU A 309 -17.78 -8.84 -6.07
CA GLU A 309 -18.11 -10.08 -5.38
C GLU A 309 -19.51 -10.58 -5.73
N ASP A 310 -20.53 -9.71 -5.69
CA ASP A 310 -21.92 -10.03 -6.04
C ASP A 310 -22.04 -10.52 -7.50
N ILE A 311 -21.31 -9.87 -8.43
CA ILE A 311 -21.27 -10.29 -9.84
C ILE A 311 -20.58 -11.66 -9.97
N MET A 312 -19.51 -11.89 -9.22
CA MET A 312 -18.78 -13.17 -9.23
C MET A 312 -19.61 -14.32 -8.67
N MET A 313 -20.49 -14.06 -7.69
CA MET A 313 -21.37 -15.04 -7.06
C MET A 313 -22.69 -15.23 -7.78
N ALA A 314 -23.06 -14.35 -8.74
CA ALA A 314 -24.35 -14.44 -9.43
C ALA A 314 -24.42 -15.68 -10.34
N PRO A 315 -25.38 -16.58 -10.14
CA PRO A 315 -25.56 -17.76 -10.99
C PRO A 315 -25.90 -17.35 -12.42
N GLY A 316 -25.19 -17.88 -13.42
CA GLY A 316 -25.50 -17.72 -14.84
C GLY A 316 -24.75 -16.61 -15.58
N LEU A 317 -23.87 -15.83 -14.95
CA LEU A 317 -22.98 -14.90 -15.64
C LEU A 317 -21.72 -15.62 -16.13
N THR A 318 -21.55 -15.68 -17.45
CA THR A 318 -20.31 -16.19 -18.06
C THR A 318 -19.16 -15.19 -17.91
N VAL A 319 -17.92 -15.67 -17.87
CA VAL A 319 -16.68 -14.90 -17.71
C VAL A 319 -16.57 -13.69 -18.66
N ARG A 320 -17.20 -13.73 -19.83
CA ARG A 320 -17.22 -12.60 -20.79
C ARG A 320 -18.03 -11.40 -20.31
N SER A 321 -19.10 -11.58 -19.53
CA SER A 321 -19.91 -10.48 -18.99
C SER A 321 -19.25 -9.82 -17.76
N ARG A 322 -18.28 -10.48 -17.13
CA ARG A 322 -17.56 -9.98 -15.95
C ARG A 322 -16.45 -8.95 -16.30
N LEU A 323 -15.92 -9.00 -17.51
CA LEU A 323 -14.80 -8.17 -17.98
C LEU A 323 -15.18 -6.83 -18.63
N SER A 324 -16.47 -6.56 -18.88
CA SER A 324 -16.90 -5.32 -19.55
C SER A 324 -17.17 -4.14 -18.62
N MET A 325 -17.01 -4.31 -17.31
CA MET A 325 -17.16 -3.24 -16.32
C MET A 325 -15.85 -2.54 -15.92
N THR A 326 -14.89 -2.45 -16.83
CA THR A 326 -13.84 -1.45 -16.68
C THR A 326 -14.52 -0.09 -16.78
N VAL A 327 -14.63 0.60 -15.67
CA VAL A 327 -15.15 1.96 -15.60
C VAL A 327 -14.32 2.82 -16.53
N ARG A 328 -14.77 3.00 -17.76
CA ARG A 328 -14.27 4.06 -18.63
C ARG A 328 -14.69 5.35 -17.96
N SER A 329 -13.74 6.01 -17.31
CA SER A 329 -13.95 7.38 -16.86
C SER A 329 -14.32 8.25 -18.06
N PRO A 330 -15.31 9.12 -17.93
CA PRO A 330 -15.68 10.08 -18.96
C PRO A 330 -14.60 11.14 -19.19
#